data_cf58b610763a738a54e691da00c9e7fc
#
_entry.id   cf58b610763a738a54e691da00c9e7fc
#
_cell.length_a   1.000
_cell.length_b   1.000
_cell.length_c   1.000
_cell.angle_alpha   90.00
_cell.angle_beta   90.00
_cell.angle_gamma   90.00
#
_symmetry.space_group_name_H-M   'P 1'
#
loop_
_entity.id
_entity.type
_entity.pdbx_description
1 polymer ?
#
loop_
_entity_poly.entity_id
_entity_poly.type
_entity_poly.pdbx_seq_one_letter_code
_entity_poly.pdbx_strand_id
1 'polypeptide(L)'
;MEQVQTPGPPVSGVGQRAAANGWVLETNSLTKQFGPLTAVDDLNIKLQQGEVLGFLGPNGSGKSTTVGMILGLVRPSRGTVRIAGKINQEHPEIVSQTTGAIIENPAFYPYMSGRDNLRALAIAAGNVPDQRIEDLLRLVNMSERAGSKYKTYSLGMKQRLGIAATLVTDPAIVILDEPTNGLDPAGQREIRGIIPRLAEEGHAVLLASHMLHEVEQVSDRVAIIRRGKMLREGRVGDLLAQGEYLEVGVDAAEIDRARDVLARMPWVEKVDVRDGTLHVAAPADAGSAINRTLVENGVFASRIAAQRNTLEELFLELTEINADAGETGEAQA
;
A
#
# COMPACT_ATOMS: atom_id res chain seq x y z
N MET A 1 -8.81 -53.24 19.20
CA MET A 1 -9.80 -52.15 19.31
C MET A 1 -9.00 -50.83 19.25
N GLU A 2 -8.77 -50.34 18.04
CA GLU A 2 -8.13 -49.03 17.80
C GLU A 2 -9.17 -47.93 17.97
N GLN A 3 -8.90 -47.01 18.88
CA GLN A 3 -9.76 -45.82 19.04
C GLN A 3 -9.56 -44.89 17.85
N VAL A 4 -10.58 -44.81 16.99
CA VAL A 4 -10.68 -43.80 15.95
C VAL A 4 -10.83 -42.44 16.62
N GLN A 5 -9.78 -41.60 16.61
CA GLN A 5 -9.88 -40.20 17.01
C GLN A 5 -10.82 -39.49 16.06
N THR A 6 -11.92 -38.98 16.59
CA THR A 6 -12.81 -38.05 15.88
C THR A 6 -12.03 -36.79 15.46
N PRO A 7 -12.16 -36.34 14.21
CA PRO A 7 -11.56 -35.07 13.79
C PRO A 7 -12.12 -33.93 14.62
N GLY A 8 -11.24 -33.06 15.13
CA GLY A 8 -11.61 -31.85 15.84
C GLY A 8 -12.48 -30.93 14.97
N PRO A 9 -13.21 -29.99 15.59
CA PRO A 9 -14.12 -29.10 14.87
C PRO A 9 -13.35 -28.30 13.82
N PRO A 10 -13.98 -27.97 12.66
CA PRO A 10 -13.35 -27.18 11.61
C PRO A 10 -12.90 -25.85 12.19
N VAL A 11 -11.67 -25.45 11.88
CA VAL A 11 -11.11 -24.15 12.24
C VAL A 11 -11.88 -23.11 11.41
N SER A 12 -12.97 -22.62 11.97
CA SER A 12 -13.71 -21.49 11.37
C SER A 12 -12.94 -20.21 11.65
N GLY A 13 -12.04 -19.84 10.74
CA GLY A 13 -11.24 -18.59 10.77
C GLY A 13 -12.09 -17.30 10.73
N VAL A 14 -13.38 -17.43 10.44
CA VAL A 14 -14.34 -16.33 10.29
C VAL A 14 -14.71 -15.65 11.63
N GLY A 15 -14.42 -16.25 12.79
CA GLY A 15 -14.90 -15.78 14.10
C GLY A 15 -14.04 -14.73 14.83
N GLN A 16 -12.82 -14.42 14.37
CA GLN A 16 -11.90 -13.49 15.08
C GLN A 16 -11.38 -12.37 14.19
N ARG A 17 -12.21 -11.82 13.30
CA ARG A 17 -11.77 -10.85 12.30
C ARG A 17 -11.56 -9.43 12.81
N ALA A 18 -12.17 -9.00 13.90
CA ALA A 18 -11.98 -7.64 14.42
C ALA A 18 -11.89 -7.62 15.96
N ALA A 19 -11.07 -6.66 16.47
CA ALA A 19 -11.14 -6.26 17.87
C ALA A 19 -12.44 -5.48 18.15
N ALA A 20 -12.80 -5.30 19.43
CA ALA A 20 -14.00 -4.56 19.83
C ALA A 20 -14.08 -3.12 19.30
N ASN A 21 -12.95 -2.55 18.88
CA ASN A 21 -12.82 -1.21 18.29
C ASN A 21 -12.83 -1.19 16.72
N GLY A 22 -13.05 -2.36 16.08
CA GLY A 22 -13.08 -2.49 14.62
C GLY A 22 -11.72 -2.61 13.92
N TRP A 23 -10.60 -2.47 14.65
CA TRP A 23 -9.25 -2.59 14.10
C TRP A 23 -8.75 -4.04 14.17
N VAL A 24 -8.23 -4.57 13.07
CA VAL A 24 -7.64 -5.92 13.04
C VAL A 24 -6.13 -5.89 13.28
N LEU A 25 -5.48 -4.78 12.93
CA LEU A 25 -4.07 -4.50 13.20
C LEU A 25 -3.91 -3.10 13.78
N GLU A 26 -3.14 -2.98 14.85
CA GLU A 26 -2.73 -1.70 15.44
C GLU A 26 -1.27 -1.76 15.87
N THR A 27 -0.51 -0.72 15.60
CA THR A 27 0.80 -0.50 16.23
C THR A 27 0.74 0.71 17.15
N ASN A 28 1.36 0.62 18.31
CA ASN A 28 1.39 1.70 19.29
C ASN A 28 2.83 2.04 19.63
N SER A 29 3.28 3.24 19.27
CA SER A 29 4.62 3.78 19.47
C SER A 29 5.73 2.78 19.09
N LEU A 30 5.52 2.09 17.96
CA LEU A 30 6.36 0.99 17.51
C LEU A 30 7.73 1.52 17.11
N THR A 31 8.77 1.05 17.81
CA THR A 31 10.14 1.51 17.60
C THR A 31 11.09 0.33 17.48
N LYS A 32 12.01 0.40 16.52
CA LYS A 32 13.11 -0.57 16.35
C LYS A 32 14.44 0.13 16.18
N GLN A 33 15.38 -0.27 17.04
CA GLN A 33 16.78 0.16 16.99
C GLN A 33 17.68 -1.04 16.70
N PHE A 34 18.64 -0.85 15.81
CA PHE A 34 19.75 -1.78 15.54
C PHE A 34 21.06 -1.05 15.86
N GLY A 35 21.59 -1.26 17.06
CA GLY A 35 22.72 -0.47 17.54
C GLY A 35 22.41 1.03 17.50
N PRO A 36 23.22 1.85 16.82
CA PRO A 36 22.98 3.30 16.72
C PRO A 36 21.88 3.67 15.72
N LEU A 37 21.46 2.74 14.84
CA LEU A 37 20.48 3.00 13.80
C LEU A 37 19.06 2.80 14.35
N THR A 38 18.25 3.86 14.34
CA THR A 38 16.79 3.76 14.55
C THR A 38 16.11 3.52 13.21
N ALA A 39 15.73 2.26 12.94
CA ALA A 39 15.10 1.84 11.70
C ALA A 39 13.61 2.18 11.63
N VAL A 40 12.92 2.20 12.78
CA VAL A 40 11.52 2.59 12.95
C VAL A 40 11.41 3.37 14.25
N ASP A 41 10.74 4.52 14.23
CA ASP A 41 10.64 5.46 15.36
C ASP A 41 9.19 5.91 15.55
N ASP A 42 8.60 5.51 16.68
CA ASP A 42 7.26 5.90 17.15
C ASP A 42 6.14 5.69 16.09
N LEU A 43 6.15 4.55 15.40
CA LEU A 43 5.22 4.28 14.31
C LEU A 43 3.86 3.81 14.85
N ASN A 44 2.81 4.52 14.46
CA ASN A 44 1.43 4.22 14.81
C ASN A 44 0.62 3.97 13.53
N ILE A 45 0.21 2.73 13.30
CA ILE A 45 -0.58 2.30 12.13
C ILE A 45 -1.83 1.59 12.62
N LYS A 46 -2.93 1.78 11.90
CA LYS A 46 -4.19 1.05 12.14
C LYS A 46 -4.74 0.54 10.81
N LEU A 47 -5.23 -0.69 10.79
CA LEU A 47 -5.81 -1.33 9.62
C LEU A 47 -7.14 -1.96 9.97
N GLN A 48 -8.17 -1.69 9.16
CA GLN A 48 -9.51 -2.24 9.29
C GLN A 48 -9.72 -3.47 8.41
N GLN A 49 -10.74 -4.23 8.74
CA GLN A 49 -11.21 -5.31 7.88
C GLN A 49 -11.83 -4.75 6.59
N GLY A 50 -11.55 -5.40 5.46
CA GLY A 50 -12.04 -4.93 4.16
C GLY A 50 -11.37 -3.66 3.64
N GLU A 51 -10.19 -3.31 4.16
CA GLU A 51 -9.41 -2.13 3.79
C GLU A 51 -8.08 -2.53 3.16
N VAL A 52 -7.65 -1.80 2.14
CA VAL A 52 -6.29 -1.82 1.61
C VAL A 52 -5.53 -0.60 2.14
N LEU A 53 -4.56 -0.84 3.03
CA LEU A 53 -3.63 0.19 3.49
C LEU A 53 -2.30 0.09 2.74
N GLY A 54 -2.01 1.09 1.92
CA GLY A 54 -0.71 1.27 1.29
C GLY A 54 0.32 1.78 2.29
N PHE A 55 1.40 1.02 2.50
CA PHE A 55 2.50 1.39 3.38
C PHE A 55 3.71 1.79 2.52
N LEU A 56 3.86 3.10 2.33
CA LEU A 56 4.71 3.70 1.31
C LEU A 56 6.00 4.28 1.87
N GLY A 57 7.06 4.15 1.11
CA GLY A 57 8.33 4.80 1.42
C GLY A 57 9.49 4.26 0.58
N PRO A 58 10.59 5.00 0.46
CA PRO A 58 11.77 4.56 -0.28
C PRO A 58 12.43 3.34 0.36
N ASN A 59 13.36 2.73 -0.34
CA ASN A 59 14.17 1.66 0.24
C ASN A 59 14.93 2.16 1.48
N GLY A 60 14.94 1.35 2.53
CA GLY A 60 15.53 1.73 3.82
C GLY A 60 14.66 2.64 4.70
N SER A 61 13.41 2.93 4.32
CA SER A 61 12.51 3.77 5.14
C SER A 61 11.97 3.07 6.40
N GLY A 62 12.15 1.74 6.54
CA GLY A 62 11.66 0.97 7.67
C GLY A 62 10.49 0.03 7.36
N LYS A 63 10.01 -0.06 6.10
CA LYS A 63 8.86 -0.91 5.71
C LYS A 63 9.02 -2.37 6.12
N SER A 64 10.05 -3.05 5.59
CA SER A 64 10.27 -4.48 5.87
C SER A 64 10.59 -4.75 7.36
N THR A 65 11.22 -3.79 8.06
CA THR A 65 11.40 -3.87 9.51
C THR A 65 10.06 -3.82 10.24
N THR A 66 9.16 -2.93 9.83
CA THR A 66 7.80 -2.82 10.40
C THR A 66 6.99 -4.09 10.13
N VAL A 67 7.00 -4.59 8.89
CA VAL A 67 6.38 -5.87 8.51
C VAL A 67 6.94 -7.01 9.36
N GLY A 68 8.27 -7.08 9.52
CA GLY A 68 8.93 -8.07 10.37
C GLY A 68 8.49 -8.00 11.83
N MET A 69 8.26 -6.80 12.38
CA MET A 69 7.73 -6.63 13.75
C MET A 69 6.26 -7.06 13.86
N ILE A 70 5.44 -6.75 12.86
CA ILE A 70 4.03 -7.18 12.80
C ILE A 70 3.96 -8.71 12.78
N LEU A 71 4.80 -9.36 12.00
CA LEU A 71 4.86 -10.82 11.88
C LEU A 71 5.58 -11.52 13.04
N GLY A 72 6.10 -10.76 14.01
CA GLY A 72 6.85 -11.32 15.15
C GLY A 72 8.24 -11.84 14.80
N LEU A 73 8.72 -11.63 13.56
CA LEU A 73 10.06 -12.02 13.09
C LEU A 73 11.15 -11.09 13.64
N VAL A 74 10.79 -9.85 13.94
CA VAL A 74 11.67 -8.84 14.53
C VAL A 74 11.05 -8.36 15.83
N ARG A 75 11.78 -8.47 16.95
CA ARG A 75 11.30 -7.96 18.23
C ARG A 75 11.42 -6.43 18.27
N PRO A 76 10.35 -5.70 18.59
CA PRO A 76 10.42 -4.26 18.81
C PRO A 76 11.39 -3.90 19.94
N SER A 77 12.03 -2.73 19.83
CA SER A 77 12.82 -2.15 20.94
C SER A 77 11.90 -1.44 21.94
N ARG A 78 10.79 -0.84 21.44
CA ARG A 78 9.72 -0.23 22.25
C ARG A 78 8.40 -0.33 21.49
N GLY A 79 7.30 -0.10 22.20
CA GLY A 79 5.96 -0.15 21.64
C GLY A 79 5.43 -1.57 21.45
N THR A 80 4.22 -1.68 20.90
CA THR A 80 3.51 -2.95 20.74
C THR A 80 2.82 -3.06 19.40
N VAL A 81 2.63 -4.30 18.95
CA VAL A 81 1.76 -4.65 17.83
C VAL A 81 0.58 -5.44 18.37
N ARG A 82 -0.65 -5.00 18.04
CA ARG A 82 -1.88 -5.71 18.35
C ARG A 82 -2.51 -6.29 17.09
N ILE A 83 -2.84 -7.57 17.12
CA ILE A 83 -3.54 -8.29 16.06
C ILE A 83 -4.82 -8.88 16.66
N ALA A 84 -5.97 -8.54 16.08
CA ALA A 84 -7.29 -8.91 16.61
C ALA A 84 -7.42 -8.62 18.14
N GLY A 85 -6.86 -7.48 18.59
CA GLY A 85 -6.87 -7.03 19.98
C GLY A 85 -5.82 -7.64 20.90
N LYS A 86 -5.05 -8.65 20.45
CA LYS A 86 -3.99 -9.30 21.24
C LYS A 86 -2.61 -8.78 20.87
N ILE A 87 -1.74 -8.61 21.85
CA ILE A 87 -0.33 -8.22 21.63
C ILE A 87 0.43 -9.42 21.06
N ASN A 88 1.02 -9.28 19.87
CA ASN A 88 1.69 -10.41 19.19
C ASN A 88 2.95 -10.89 19.92
N GLN A 89 3.60 -10.03 20.72
CA GLN A 89 4.76 -10.43 21.53
C GLN A 89 4.36 -11.35 22.72
N GLU A 90 3.14 -11.21 23.22
CA GLU A 90 2.58 -12.01 24.32
C GLU A 90 1.83 -13.25 23.79
N HIS A 91 1.29 -13.14 22.57
CA HIS A 91 0.47 -14.13 21.89
C HIS A 91 0.99 -14.39 20.48
N PRO A 92 2.19 -14.99 20.28
CA PRO A 92 2.78 -15.17 18.97
C PRO A 92 1.94 -16.07 18.04
N GLU A 93 1.11 -16.96 18.61
CA GLU A 93 0.20 -17.82 17.87
C GLU A 93 -0.84 -17.02 17.06
N ILE A 94 -1.19 -15.81 17.51
CA ILE A 94 -2.21 -14.99 16.83
C ILE A 94 -1.74 -14.61 15.40
N VAL A 95 -0.46 -14.43 15.18
CA VAL A 95 0.08 -14.10 13.87
C VAL A 95 -0.21 -15.23 12.88
N SER A 96 0.15 -16.48 13.21
CA SER A 96 -0.07 -17.63 12.33
C SER A 96 -1.55 -17.98 12.13
N GLN A 97 -2.41 -17.64 13.11
CA GLN A 97 -3.84 -17.91 13.04
C GLN A 97 -4.61 -16.88 12.22
N THR A 98 -4.12 -15.65 12.12
CA THR A 98 -4.89 -14.53 11.55
C THR A 98 -4.20 -13.82 10.40
N THR A 99 -2.94 -14.13 10.11
CA THR A 99 -2.15 -13.37 9.12
C THR A 99 -1.58 -14.30 8.05
N GLY A 100 -1.82 -13.98 6.78
CA GLY A 100 -1.09 -14.52 5.64
C GLY A 100 -0.13 -13.46 5.10
N ALA A 101 1.12 -13.83 4.81
CA ALA A 101 2.11 -12.85 4.36
C ALA A 101 2.99 -13.37 3.23
N ILE A 102 3.35 -12.47 2.30
CA ILE A 102 4.49 -12.62 1.39
C ILE A 102 5.52 -11.57 1.78
N ILE A 103 6.72 -12.03 2.10
CA ILE A 103 7.90 -11.18 2.30
C ILE A 103 8.86 -11.52 1.18
N GLU A 104 9.18 -10.52 0.36
CA GLU A 104 10.05 -10.69 -0.81
C GLU A 104 9.51 -11.74 -1.82
N ASN A 105 10.28 -12.79 -2.15
CA ASN A 105 9.92 -13.77 -3.15
C ASN A 105 9.31 -15.03 -2.54
N PRO A 106 8.12 -15.47 -3.04
CA PRO A 106 7.54 -16.72 -2.57
C PRO A 106 8.42 -17.91 -2.88
N ALA A 107 8.69 -18.74 -1.86
CA ALA A 107 9.49 -19.95 -1.98
C ALA A 107 8.60 -21.20 -1.90
N PHE A 108 8.58 -21.99 -2.97
CA PHE A 108 7.80 -23.22 -3.09
C PHE A 108 8.68 -24.38 -3.55
N TYR A 109 8.17 -25.59 -3.45
CA TYR A 109 8.86 -26.78 -3.95
C TYR A 109 8.93 -26.76 -5.49
N PRO A 110 10.12 -26.66 -6.10
CA PRO A 110 10.25 -26.35 -7.53
C PRO A 110 9.77 -27.48 -8.45
N TYR A 111 9.76 -28.71 -7.97
CA TYR A 111 9.35 -29.89 -8.74
C TYR A 111 7.90 -30.29 -8.55
N MET A 112 7.21 -29.70 -7.58
CA MET A 112 5.76 -29.86 -7.41
C MET A 112 5.00 -28.91 -8.34
N SER A 113 3.75 -29.25 -8.65
CA SER A 113 2.85 -28.34 -9.36
C SER A 113 2.45 -27.17 -8.45
N GLY A 114 1.90 -26.08 -9.04
CA GLY A 114 1.35 -24.97 -8.23
C GLY A 114 0.25 -25.46 -7.30
N ARG A 115 -0.67 -26.30 -7.81
CA ARG A 115 -1.73 -26.93 -7.03
C ARG A 115 -1.19 -27.76 -5.86
N ASP A 116 -0.20 -28.60 -6.11
CA ASP A 116 0.35 -29.47 -5.06
C ASP A 116 1.12 -28.67 -4.00
N ASN A 117 1.76 -27.56 -4.37
CA ASN A 117 2.35 -26.63 -3.43
C ASN A 117 1.29 -26.01 -2.48
N LEU A 118 0.15 -25.57 -3.01
CA LEU A 118 -0.95 -25.06 -2.18
C LEU A 118 -1.56 -26.17 -1.32
N ARG A 119 -1.70 -27.40 -1.84
CA ARG A 119 -2.16 -28.55 -1.05
C ARG A 119 -1.22 -28.88 0.11
N ALA A 120 0.09 -28.83 -0.11
CA ALA A 120 1.05 -29.04 0.96
C ALA A 120 0.87 -28.03 2.10
N LEU A 121 0.63 -26.77 1.77
CA LEU A 121 0.30 -25.73 2.77
C LEU A 121 -1.05 -26.01 3.44
N ALA A 122 -2.06 -26.40 2.69
CA ALA A 122 -3.39 -26.73 3.20
C ALA A 122 -3.36 -27.89 4.23
N ILE A 123 -2.56 -28.93 3.96
CA ILE A 123 -2.35 -30.04 4.88
C ILE A 123 -1.66 -29.54 6.16
N ALA A 124 -0.61 -28.75 6.03
CA ALA A 124 0.11 -28.18 7.17
C ALA A 124 -0.76 -27.25 8.02
N ALA A 125 -1.73 -26.58 7.38
CA ALA A 125 -2.68 -25.67 8.05
C ALA A 125 -3.90 -26.37 8.70
N GLY A 126 -4.00 -27.70 8.66
CA GLY A 126 -5.09 -28.45 9.27
C GLY A 126 -6.14 -28.99 8.30
N ASN A 127 -5.70 -29.45 7.13
CA ASN A 127 -6.54 -30.08 6.10
C ASN A 127 -7.64 -29.17 5.52
N VAL A 128 -7.22 -28.02 5.02
CA VAL A 128 -8.11 -27.13 4.22
C VAL A 128 -8.66 -27.88 3.01
N PRO A 129 -9.96 -27.79 2.70
CA PRO A 129 -10.57 -28.53 1.59
C PRO A 129 -9.98 -28.21 0.22
N ASP A 130 -9.85 -29.21 -0.65
CA ASP A 130 -9.38 -29.05 -2.04
C ASP A 130 -10.17 -28.01 -2.83
N GLN A 131 -11.47 -27.85 -2.52
CA GLN A 131 -12.30 -26.81 -3.16
C GLN A 131 -11.74 -25.41 -2.90
N ARG A 132 -11.27 -25.11 -1.70
CA ARG A 132 -10.62 -23.82 -1.39
C ARG A 132 -9.39 -23.61 -2.26
N ILE A 133 -8.59 -24.63 -2.51
CA ILE A 133 -7.42 -24.54 -3.39
C ILE A 133 -7.82 -24.17 -4.82
N GLU A 134 -8.87 -24.79 -5.36
CA GLU A 134 -9.38 -24.47 -6.71
C GLU A 134 -9.94 -23.06 -6.77
N ASP A 135 -10.63 -22.60 -5.71
CA ASP A 135 -11.15 -21.24 -5.63
C ASP A 135 -10.01 -20.21 -5.60
N LEU A 136 -8.97 -20.46 -4.82
CA LEU A 136 -7.79 -19.60 -4.76
C LEU A 136 -7.04 -19.56 -6.10
N LEU A 137 -6.87 -20.68 -6.77
CA LEU A 137 -6.25 -20.74 -8.10
C LEU A 137 -7.06 -19.93 -9.13
N ARG A 138 -8.39 -19.93 -9.01
CA ARG A 138 -9.27 -19.09 -9.86
C ARG A 138 -9.12 -17.61 -9.52
N LEU A 139 -9.11 -17.25 -8.23
CA LEU A 139 -8.94 -15.87 -7.76
C LEU A 139 -7.68 -15.22 -8.34
N VAL A 140 -6.57 -15.97 -8.37
CA VAL A 140 -5.28 -15.48 -8.87
C VAL A 140 -5.01 -15.79 -10.35
N ASN A 141 -6.02 -16.22 -11.11
CA ASN A 141 -5.93 -16.55 -12.54
C ASN A 141 -4.84 -17.59 -12.87
N MET A 142 -4.76 -18.66 -12.06
CA MET A 142 -3.74 -19.71 -12.20
C MET A 142 -4.32 -21.10 -12.51
N SER A 143 -5.65 -21.24 -12.70
CA SER A 143 -6.33 -22.53 -12.89
C SER A 143 -5.72 -23.37 -14.02
N GLU A 144 -5.51 -22.77 -15.20
CA GLU A 144 -4.96 -23.48 -16.37
C GLU A 144 -3.51 -23.93 -16.18
N ARG A 145 -2.75 -23.19 -15.40
CA ARG A 145 -1.32 -23.47 -15.14
C ARG A 145 -1.06 -24.21 -13.84
N ALA A 146 -2.11 -24.46 -13.04
CA ALA A 146 -2.01 -25.07 -11.72
C ALA A 146 -1.31 -26.42 -11.70
N GLY A 147 -1.44 -27.23 -12.76
CA GLY A 147 -0.78 -28.52 -12.91
C GLY A 147 0.68 -28.46 -13.38
N SER A 148 1.15 -27.28 -13.83
CA SER A 148 2.55 -27.12 -14.27
C SER A 148 3.51 -27.05 -13.09
N LYS A 149 4.74 -27.53 -13.24
CA LYS A 149 5.77 -27.50 -12.19
C LYS A 149 6.15 -26.05 -11.87
N TYR A 150 6.24 -25.71 -10.57
CA TYR A 150 6.57 -24.36 -10.10
C TYR A 150 7.86 -23.79 -10.70
N LYS A 151 8.88 -24.62 -10.91
CA LYS A 151 10.15 -24.19 -11.54
C LYS A 151 9.98 -23.61 -12.95
N THR A 152 8.85 -23.91 -13.63
CA THR A 152 8.55 -23.40 -14.97
C THR A 152 7.71 -22.12 -14.96
N TYR A 153 7.36 -21.61 -13.78
CA TYR A 153 6.56 -20.41 -13.65
C TYR A 153 7.38 -19.15 -13.91
N SER A 154 6.78 -18.20 -14.60
CA SER A 154 7.29 -16.81 -14.67
C SER A 154 7.28 -16.17 -13.28
N LEU A 155 7.97 -15.05 -13.10
CA LEU A 155 7.98 -14.32 -11.83
C LEU A 155 6.54 -13.90 -11.43
N GLY A 156 5.75 -13.36 -12.36
CA GLY A 156 4.35 -13.00 -12.11
C GLY A 156 3.46 -14.19 -11.71
N MET A 157 3.66 -15.37 -12.33
CA MET A 157 2.98 -16.59 -11.89
C MET A 157 3.39 -17.03 -10.49
N LYS A 158 4.66 -16.88 -10.13
CA LYS A 158 5.16 -17.17 -8.78
C LYS A 158 4.56 -16.24 -7.74
N GLN A 159 4.48 -14.95 -8.02
CA GLN A 159 3.86 -13.96 -7.14
C GLN A 159 2.36 -14.25 -6.95
N ARG A 160 1.63 -14.53 -8.03
CA ARG A 160 0.20 -14.90 -7.95
C ARG A 160 -0.04 -16.14 -7.12
N LEU A 161 0.79 -17.18 -7.31
CA LEU A 161 0.73 -18.37 -6.46
C LEU A 161 1.05 -18.04 -4.99
N GLY A 162 2.01 -17.13 -4.75
CA GLY A 162 2.32 -16.60 -3.42
C GLY A 162 1.11 -15.95 -2.77
N ILE A 163 0.39 -15.07 -3.48
CA ILE A 163 -0.85 -14.47 -2.98
C ILE A 163 -1.88 -15.56 -2.65
N ALA A 164 -2.10 -16.55 -3.53
CA ALA A 164 -2.99 -17.68 -3.23
C ALA A 164 -2.58 -18.43 -1.95
N ALA A 165 -1.28 -18.59 -1.73
CA ALA A 165 -0.76 -19.26 -0.53
C ALA A 165 -1.06 -18.49 0.76
N THR A 166 -1.02 -17.16 0.75
CA THR A 166 -1.40 -16.35 1.93
C THR A 166 -2.85 -16.56 2.35
N LEU A 167 -3.71 -16.94 1.41
CA LEU A 167 -5.15 -17.07 1.60
C LEU A 167 -5.61 -18.48 1.95
N VAL A 168 -4.71 -19.46 2.01
CA VAL A 168 -5.06 -20.87 2.26
C VAL A 168 -5.84 -21.04 3.56
N THR A 169 -5.43 -20.34 4.61
CA THR A 169 -6.06 -20.38 5.95
C THR A 169 -7.20 -19.40 6.15
N ASP A 170 -7.63 -18.70 5.11
CA ASP A 170 -8.64 -17.63 5.20
C ASP A 170 -8.31 -16.58 6.28
N PRO A 171 -7.12 -15.93 6.21
CA PRO A 171 -6.64 -15.05 7.27
C PRO A 171 -7.44 -13.75 7.34
N ALA A 172 -7.50 -13.12 8.53
CA ALA A 172 -8.08 -11.78 8.68
C ALA A 172 -7.21 -10.69 8.04
N ILE A 173 -5.89 -10.87 8.05
CA ILE A 173 -4.90 -9.92 7.55
C ILE A 173 -4.06 -10.56 6.45
N VAL A 174 -3.89 -9.85 5.34
CA VAL A 174 -2.96 -10.21 4.25
C VAL A 174 -1.88 -9.14 4.16
N ILE A 175 -0.61 -9.54 4.24
CA ILE A 175 0.54 -8.64 4.13
C ILE A 175 1.28 -8.98 2.85
N LEU A 176 1.45 -7.99 1.99
CA LEU A 176 2.16 -8.09 0.72
C LEU A 176 3.33 -7.10 0.72
N ASP A 177 4.57 -7.60 0.82
CA ASP A 177 5.77 -6.76 0.76
C ASP A 177 6.34 -6.79 -0.66
N GLU A 178 6.29 -5.65 -1.35
CA GLU A 178 6.76 -5.43 -2.73
C GLU A 178 6.24 -6.47 -3.76
N PRO A 179 4.91 -6.76 -3.81
CA PRO A 179 4.39 -7.90 -4.59
C PRO A 179 4.53 -7.73 -6.11
N THR A 180 4.76 -6.52 -6.60
CA THR A 180 4.90 -6.18 -8.03
C THR A 180 6.36 -6.00 -8.46
N ASN A 181 7.31 -6.07 -7.51
CA ASN A 181 8.71 -5.81 -7.78
C ASN A 181 9.30 -6.79 -8.81
N GLY A 182 9.95 -6.24 -9.84
CA GLY A 182 10.59 -7.03 -10.90
C GLY A 182 9.62 -7.63 -11.92
N LEU A 183 8.33 -7.34 -11.84
CA LEU A 183 7.34 -7.78 -12.83
C LEU A 183 7.31 -6.84 -14.05
N ASP A 184 6.95 -7.42 -15.18
CA ASP A 184 6.59 -6.65 -16.36
C ASP A 184 5.24 -5.91 -16.16
N PRO A 185 4.91 -4.91 -16.99
CA PRO A 185 3.67 -4.14 -16.83
C PRO A 185 2.39 -4.97 -16.89
N ALA A 186 2.41 -6.12 -17.57
CA ALA A 186 1.26 -7.03 -17.62
C ALA A 186 1.08 -7.75 -16.27
N GLY A 187 2.17 -8.30 -15.71
CA GLY A 187 2.17 -8.94 -14.41
C GLY A 187 1.79 -7.97 -13.27
N GLN A 188 2.27 -6.74 -13.32
CA GLN A 188 1.88 -5.69 -12.36
C GLN A 188 0.37 -5.42 -12.40
N ARG A 189 -0.22 -5.29 -13.60
CA ARG A 189 -1.68 -5.11 -13.74
C ARG A 189 -2.47 -6.29 -13.20
N GLU A 190 -1.99 -7.52 -13.40
CA GLU A 190 -2.66 -8.71 -12.86
C GLU A 190 -2.66 -8.71 -11.32
N ILE A 191 -1.52 -8.41 -10.68
CA ILE A 191 -1.43 -8.31 -9.22
C ILE A 191 -2.32 -7.18 -8.69
N ARG A 192 -2.29 -5.99 -9.32
CA ARG A 192 -3.16 -4.87 -8.94
C ARG A 192 -4.64 -5.21 -9.02
N GLY A 193 -5.06 -6.02 -10.00
CA GLY A 193 -6.44 -6.48 -10.11
C GLY A 193 -6.85 -7.48 -9.01
N ILE A 194 -5.90 -8.13 -8.35
CA ILE A 194 -6.18 -9.08 -7.27
C ILE A 194 -6.34 -8.34 -5.92
N ILE A 195 -5.49 -7.36 -5.61
CA ILE A 195 -5.41 -6.72 -4.29
C ILE A 195 -6.75 -6.15 -3.79
N PRO A 196 -7.51 -5.33 -4.55
CA PRO A 196 -8.79 -4.82 -4.07
C PRO A 196 -9.82 -5.94 -3.81
N ARG A 197 -9.79 -7.01 -4.62
CA ARG A 197 -10.69 -8.15 -4.43
C ARG A 197 -10.47 -8.86 -3.10
N LEU A 198 -9.25 -8.87 -2.57
CA LEU A 198 -8.97 -9.41 -1.24
C LEU A 198 -9.71 -8.60 -0.16
N ALA A 199 -9.72 -7.28 -0.28
CA ALA A 199 -10.45 -6.41 0.64
C ALA A 199 -11.96 -6.58 0.48
N GLU A 200 -12.48 -6.69 -0.76
CA GLU A 200 -13.89 -6.97 -1.05
C GLU A 200 -14.34 -8.33 -0.46
N GLU A 201 -13.46 -9.34 -0.43
CA GLU A 201 -13.68 -10.64 0.23
C GLU A 201 -13.58 -10.54 1.77
N GLY A 202 -13.28 -9.35 2.31
CA GLY A 202 -13.27 -9.04 3.73
C GLY A 202 -11.91 -9.22 4.41
N HIS A 203 -10.81 -9.39 3.67
CA HIS A 203 -9.47 -9.36 4.25
C HIS A 203 -9.01 -7.92 4.49
N ALA A 204 -8.25 -7.69 5.55
CA ALA A 204 -7.50 -6.46 5.75
C ALA A 204 -6.14 -6.58 5.03
N VAL A 205 -5.84 -5.69 4.10
CA VAL A 205 -4.63 -5.82 3.27
C VAL A 205 -3.62 -4.72 3.63
N LEU A 206 -2.43 -5.11 4.07
CA LEU A 206 -1.27 -4.21 4.21
C LEU A 206 -0.36 -4.40 3.00
N LEU A 207 -0.30 -3.39 2.14
CA LEU A 207 0.52 -3.37 0.94
C LEU A 207 1.75 -2.49 1.16
N ALA A 208 2.91 -3.08 1.42
CA ALA A 208 4.16 -2.34 1.50
C ALA A 208 4.78 -2.21 0.11
N SER A 209 5.06 -0.99 -0.31
CA SER A 209 5.69 -0.72 -1.62
C SER A 209 6.46 0.60 -1.64
N HIS A 210 7.39 0.72 -2.59
CA HIS A 210 8.04 1.97 -2.94
C HIS A 210 7.46 2.59 -4.23
N MET A 211 6.55 1.88 -4.91
CA MET A 211 5.93 2.30 -6.18
C MET A 211 4.63 3.07 -5.90
N LEU A 212 4.76 4.39 -5.74
CA LEU A 212 3.67 5.30 -5.37
C LEU A 212 2.45 5.19 -6.29
N HIS A 213 2.68 5.22 -7.60
CA HIS A 213 1.62 5.12 -8.61
C HIS A 213 0.81 3.81 -8.53
N GLU A 214 1.44 2.68 -8.19
CA GLU A 214 0.72 1.42 -8.05
C GLU A 214 -0.18 1.39 -6.83
N VAL A 215 0.35 1.89 -5.71
CA VAL A 215 -0.39 1.93 -4.44
C VAL A 215 -1.57 2.90 -4.52
N GLU A 216 -1.40 4.04 -5.21
CA GLU A 216 -2.47 5.00 -5.48
C GLU A 216 -3.69 4.36 -6.13
N GLN A 217 -3.48 3.38 -7.02
CA GLN A 217 -4.56 2.73 -7.78
C GLN A 217 -5.34 1.67 -7.00
N VAL A 218 -4.78 1.12 -5.93
CA VAL A 218 -5.35 -0.06 -5.24
C VAL A 218 -5.65 0.17 -3.77
N SER A 219 -5.19 1.28 -3.17
CA SER A 219 -5.30 1.49 -1.73
C SER A 219 -6.43 2.47 -1.38
N ASP A 220 -7.15 2.15 -0.30
CA ASP A 220 -8.16 3.05 0.29
C ASP A 220 -7.50 4.17 1.09
N ARG A 221 -6.47 3.78 1.86
CA ARG A 221 -5.63 4.68 2.67
C ARG A 221 -4.16 4.40 2.43
N VAL A 222 -3.35 5.42 2.70
CA VAL A 222 -1.89 5.29 2.65
C VAL A 222 -1.26 5.84 3.92
N ALA A 223 -0.17 5.20 4.32
CA ALA A 223 0.74 5.63 5.36
C ALA A 223 2.11 5.82 4.73
N ILE A 224 2.58 7.06 4.63
CA ILE A 224 3.85 7.43 4.00
C ILE A 224 4.91 7.52 5.07
N ILE A 225 6.00 6.74 4.91
CA ILE A 225 7.11 6.72 5.87
C ILE A 225 8.44 7.11 5.22
N ARG A 226 9.29 7.76 6.00
CA ARG A 226 10.67 8.09 5.64
C ARG A 226 11.57 8.05 6.86
N ARG A 227 12.74 7.41 6.75
CA ARG A 227 13.73 7.29 7.84
C ARG A 227 13.11 6.79 9.16
N GLY A 228 12.22 5.80 9.06
CA GLY A 228 11.56 5.18 10.20
C GLY A 228 10.38 5.95 10.79
N LYS A 229 10.05 7.15 10.30
CA LYS A 229 8.97 8.00 10.82
C LYS A 229 7.80 8.09 9.84
N MET A 230 6.59 8.21 10.39
CA MET A 230 5.38 8.55 9.63
C MET A 230 5.47 10.01 9.18
N LEU A 231 5.36 10.26 7.87
CA LEU A 231 5.26 11.61 7.31
C LEU A 231 3.80 12.05 7.19
N ARG A 232 2.97 11.17 6.66
CA ARG A 232 1.56 11.45 6.39
C ARG A 232 0.75 10.15 6.39
N GLU A 233 -0.51 10.23 6.83
CA GLU A 233 -1.48 9.16 6.73
C GLU A 233 -2.83 9.75 6.36
N GLY A 234 -3.61 9.06 5.50
CA GLY A 234 -4.95 9.50 5.12
C GLY A 234 -5.55 8.64 4.01
N ARG A 235 -6.82 8.89 3.69
CA ARG A 235 -7.45 8.31 2.51
C ARG A 235 -6.80 8.86 1.25
N VAL A 236 -6.57 8.01 0.27
CA VAL A 236 -5.94 8.41 -1.00
C VAL A 236 -6.71 9.56 -1.64
N GLY A 237 -8.03 9.44 -1.76
CA GLY A 237 -8.87 10.50 -2.32
C GLY A 237 -8.77 11.84 -1.59
N ASP A 238 -8.73 11.84 -0.24
CA ASP A 238 -8.63 13.06 0.56
C ASP A 238 -7.26 13.73 0.44
N LEU A 239 -6.21 12.92 0.36
CA LEU A 239 -4.84 13.42 0.21
C LEU A 239 -4.61 14.05 -1.17
N LEU A 240 -5.17 13.45 -2.20
CA LEU A 240 -5.05 13.95 -3.59
C LEU A 240 -5.97 15.14 -3.86
N ALA A 241 -7.14 15.21 -3.22
CA ALA A 241 -8.06 16.35 -3.35
C ALA A 241 -7.51 17.67 -2.76
N GLN A 242 -6.61 17.58 -1.77
CA GLN A 242 -5.95 18.75 -1.17
C GLN A 242 -4.99 19.49 -2.12
N GLY A 243 -4.71 18.92 -3.29
CA GLY A 243 -3.80 19.47 -4.27
C GLY A 243 -4.39 19.51 -5.69
N GLU A 244 -5.71 19.68 -5.82
CA GLU A 244 -6.30 19.92 -7.13
C GLU A 244 -5.82 21.27 -7.68
N TYR A 245 -5.35 21.27 -8.92
CA TYR A 245 -4.91 22.46 -9.63
C TYR A 245 -5.32 22.41 -11.10
N LEU A 246 -5.38 23.58 -11.71
CA LEU A 246 -5.58 23.72 -13.15
C LEU A 246 -4.23 23.96 -13.82
N GLU A 247 -3.85 23.04 -14.70
CA GLU A 247 -2.69 23.20 -15.58
C GLU A 247 -3.08 24.10 -16.75
N VAL A 248 -2.41 25.26 -16.86
CA VAL A 248 -2.70 26.25 -17.90
C VAL A 248 -1.46 26.46 -18.76
N GLY A 249 -1.51 25.96 -19.99
CA GLY A 249 -0.47 26.20 -21.00
C GLY A 249 -0.72 27.49 -21.74
N VAL A 250 0.30 28.34 -21.80
CA VAL A 250 0.33 29.58 -22.60
C VAL A 250 1.66 29.68 -23.36
N ASP A 251 1.78 30.61 -24.30
CA ASP A 251 3.07 30.88 -24.93
C ASP A 251 4.11 31.31 -23.89
N ALA A 252 5.36 30.84 -24.08
CA ALA A 252 6.44 31.10 -23.13
C ALA A 252 6.67 32.61 -22.87
N ALA A 253 6.44 33.46 -23.88
CA ALA A 253 6.51 34.90 -23.73
C ALA A 253 5.41 35.54 -22.90
N GLU A 254 4.31 34.80 -22.65
CA GLU A 254 3.12 35.31 -21.94
C GLU A 254 2.98 34.71 -20.51
N ILE A 255 3.87 33.82 -20.09
CA ILE A 255 3.80 33.12 -18.80
C ILE A 255 3.71 34.10 -17.63
N ASP A 256 4.58 35.11 -17.57
CA ASP A 256 4.59 36.08 -16.47
C ASP A 256 3.30 36.94 -16.45
N ARG A 257 2.83 37.34 -17.62
CA ARG A 257 1.58 38.09 -17.76
C ARG A 257 0.38 37.24 -17.34
N ALA A 258 0.32 35.98 -17.77
CA ALA A 258 -0.73 35.04 -17.40
C ALA A 258 -0.74 34.81 -15.89
N ARG A 259 0.45 34.57 -15.28
CA ARG A 259 0.59 34.41 -13.83
C ARG A 259 0.03 35.63 -13.07
N ASP A 260 0.42 36.83 -13.46
CA ASP A 260 -0.01 38.07 -12.79
C ASP A 260 -1.51 38.33 -12.94
N VAL A 261 -2.11 37.95 -14.08
CA VAL A 261 -3.56 38.02 -14.31
C VAL A 261 -4.29 37.02 -13.42
N LEU A 262 -3.86 35.77 -13.40
CA LEU A 262 -4.51 34.70 -12.63
C LEU A 262 -4.37 34.89 -11.11
N ALA A 263 -3.22 35.37 -10.64
CA ALA A 263 -2.97 35.65 -9.22
C ALA A 263 -3.88 36.75 -8.63
N ARG A 264 -4.51 37.57 -9.47
CA ARG A 264 -5.49 38.61 -9.01
C ARG A 264 -6.90 38.08 -8.83
N MET A 265 -7.17 36.84 -9.25
CA MET A 265 -8.51 36.25 -9.11
C MET A 265 -8.80 35.89 -7.65
N PRO A 266 -9.92 36.27 -7.06
CA PRO A 266 -10.18 36.17 -5.63
C PRO A 266 -10.31 34.70 -5.13
N TRP A 267 -10.50 33.74 -6.02
CA TRP A 267 -10.63 32.32 -5.74
C TRP A 267 -9.40 31.50 -6.19
N VAL A 268 -8.35 32.15 -6.68
CA VAL A 268 -7.06 31.52 -6.95
C VAL A 268 -6.21 31.66 -5.70
N GLU A 269 -5.83 30.53 -5.12
CA GLU A 269 -5.03 30.51 -3.89
C GLU A 269 -3.55 30.72 -4.19
N LYS A 270 -3.06 30.13 -5.30
CA LYS A 270 -1.66 30.14 -5.69
C LYS A 270 -1.50 29.92 -7.20
N VAL A 271 -0.48 30.53 -7.80
CA VAL A 271 -0.05 30.25 -9.17
C VAL A 271 1.44 29.97 -9.16
N ASP A 272 1.83 28.75 -9.48
CA ASP A 272 3.22 28.33 -9.65
C ASP A 272 3.53 28.11 -11.14
N VAL A 273 4.81 28.27 -11.53
CA VAL A 273 5.27 27.93 -12.86
C VAL A 273 6.19 26.71 -12.75
N ARG A 274 5.81 25.61 -13.40
CA ARG A 274 6.61 24.37 -13.45
C ARG A 274 6.75 23.96 -14.91
N ASP A 275 7.95 23.66 -15.37
CA ASP A 275 8.24 23.21 -16.73
C ASP A 275 7.61 24.03 -17.87
N GLY A 276 7.52 25.37 -17.67
CA GLY A 276 6.91 26.27 -18.63
C GLY A 276 5.38 26.26 -18.68
N THR A 277 4.71 25.68 -17.68
CA THR A 277 3.25 25.61 -17.55
C THR A 277 2.83 26.23 -16.22
N LEU A 278 1.68 26.92 -16.21
CA LEU A 278 1.13 27.50 -15.00
C LEU A 278 0.30 26.44 -14.25
N HIS A 279 0.59 26.24 -12.99
CA HIS A 279 -0.17 25.41 -12.06
C HIS A 279 -0.98 26.33 -11.14
N VAL A 280 -2.28 26.37 -11.34
CA VAL A 280 -3.20 27.30 -10.69
C VAL A 280 -4.01 26.55 -9.64
N ALA A 281 -3.72 26.78 -8.36
CA ALA A 281 -4.51 26.24 -7.25
C ALA A 281 -5.88 26.91 -7.24
N ALA A 282 -6.90 26.22 -7.75
CA ALA A 282 -8.24 26.70 -7.98
C ALA A 282 -9.22 25.51 -8.10
N PRO A 283 -10.53 25.71 -7.89
CA PRO A 283 -11.54 24.68 -8.10
C PRO A 283 -11.46 24.06 -9.50
N ALA A 284 -11.63 22.74 -9.59
CA ALA A 284 -11.49 22.00 -10.85
C ALA A 284 -12.44 22.46 -11.96
N ASP A 285 -13.59 23.04 -11.60
CA ASP A 285 -14.60 23.59 -12.52
C ASP A 285 -14.29 25.04 -12.97
N ALA A 286 -13.25 25.67 -12.41
CA ALA A 286 -12.88 27.06 -12.71
C ALA A 286 -12.22 27.26 -14.10
N GLY A 287 -11.96 26.19 -14.87
CA GLY A 287 -11.29 26.27 -16.16
C GLY A 287 -11.90 27.25 -17.14
N SER A 288 -13.25 27.33 -17.20
CA SER A 288 -13.95 28.27 -18.06
C SER A 288 -13.76 29.73 -17.63
N ALA A 289 -13.69 30.00 -16.32
CA ALA A 289 -13.46 31.33 -15.77
C ALA A 289 -12.01 31.79 -16.01
N ILE A 290 -11.05 30.89 -15.82
CA ILE A 290 -9.63 31.09 -16.16
C ILE A 290 -9.49 31.48 -17.64
N ASN A 291 -10.06 30.68 -18.54
CA ASN A 291 -9.98 30.93 -19.97
C ASN A 291 -10.53 32.31 -20.35
N ARG A 292 -11.71 32.65 -19.83
CA ARG A 292 -12.34 33.97 -20.06
C ARG A 292 -11.44 35.11 -19.59
N THR A 293 -10.92 35.03 -18.36
CA THR A 293 -10.07 36.06 -17.79
C THR A 293 -8.77 36.24 -18.57
N LEU A 294 -8.15 35.16 -19.00
CA LEU A 294 -6.95 35.23 -19.82
C LEU A 294 -7.23 35.91 -21.17
N VAL A 295 -8.29 35.51 -21.87
CA VAL A 295 -8.69 36.10 -23.16
C VAL A 295 -9.01 37.59 -23.02
N GLU A 296 -9.73 38.02 -21.99
CA GLU A 296 -10.05 39.44 -21.70
C GLU A 296 -8.78 40.26 -21.45
N ASN A 297 -7.69 39.62 -21.00
CA ASN A 297 -6.39 40.26 -20.81
C ASN A 297 -5.41 40.02 -21.98
N GLY A 298 -5.89 39.51 -23.12
CA GLY A 298 -5.11 39.30 -24.33
C GLY A 298 -4.12 38.18 -24.26
N VAL A 299 -4.31 37.20 -23.34
CA VAL A 299 -3.53 35.96 -23.22
C VAL A 299 -4.36 34.79 -23.71
N PHE A 300 -3.80 33.93 -24.52
CA PHE A 300 -4.49 32.79 -25.11
C PHE A 300 -3.92 31.48 -24.56
N ALA A 301 -4.74 30.75 -23.81
CA ALA A 301 -4.35 29.45 -23.32
C ALA A 301 -4.39 28.41 -24.46
N SER A 302 -3.31 27.67 -24.65
CA SER A 302 -3.22 26.53 -25.55
C SER A 302 -3.84 25.27 -24.95
N ARG A 303 -3.87 25.19 -23.59
CA ARG A 303 -4.43 24.08 -22.82
C ARG A 303 -4.91 24.58 -21.47
N ILE A 304 -6.07 24.09 -21.02
CA ILE A 304 -6.52 24.19 -19.64
C ILE A 304 -7.04 22.81 -19.25
N ALA A 305 -6.44 22.18 -18.25
CA ALA A 305 -6.81 20.86 -17.79
C ALA A 305 -6.81 20.79 -16.26
N ALA A 306 -7.87 20.26 -15.68
CA ALA A 306 -7.87 19.94 -14.27
C ALA A 306 -6.91 18.77 -14.02
N GLN A 307 -6.01 18.94 -13.09
CA GLN A 307 -5.07 17.94 -12.63
C GLN A 307 -5.28 17.72 -11.14
N ARG A 308 -5.02 16.51 -10.73
CA ARG A 308 -4.95 16.16 -9.30
C ARG A 308 -3.51 15.86 -8.97
N ASN A 309 -3.07 16.25 -7.79
CA ASN A 309 -1.79 15.81 -7.30
C ASN A 309 -1.74 14.27 -7.31
N THR A 310 -0.59 13.74 -7.58
CA THR A 310 -0.29 12.32 -7.44
C THR A 310 0.34 12.05 -6.08
N LEU A 311 0.30 10.81 -5.61
CA LEU A 311 1.07 10.43 -4.41
C LEU A 311 2.57 10.70 -4.57
N GLU A 312 3.08 10.72 -5.82
CA GLU A 312 4.47 11.03 -6.10
C GLU A 312 4.79 12.52 -5.85
N GLU A 313 3.95 13.42 -6.33
CA GLU A 313 4.07 14.86 -6.06
C GLU A 313 3.94 15.17 -4.57
N LEU A 314 2.93 14.59 -3.91
CA LEU A 314 2.77 14.71 -2.46
C LEU A 314 4.00 14.20 -1.69
N PHE A 315 4.57 13.07 -2.12
CA PHE A 315 5.77 12.53 -1.50
C PHE A 315 6.98 13.47 -1.66
N LEU A 316 7.16 14.05 -2.84
CA LEU A 316 8.23 15.02 -3.12
C LEU A 316 8.06 16.26 -2.24
N GLU A 317 6.88 16.84 -2.17
CA GLU A 317 6.58 17.99 -1.31
C GLU A 317 6.90 17.70 0.17
N LEU A 318 6.41 16.57 0.70
CA LEU A 318 6.69 16.15 2.08
C LEU A 318 8.18 15.92 2.35
N THR A 319 8.95 15.56 1.33
CA THR A 319 10.37 15.31 1.48
C THR A 319 11.21 16.58 1.37
N GLU A 320 10.82 17.57 0.59
CA GLU A 320 11.45 18.88 0.49
C GLU A 320 11.23 19.70 1.76
N ILE A 321 10.00 19.80 2.25
CA ILE A 321 9.66 20.50 3.50
C ILE A 321 10.49 19.97 4.69
N ASN A 322 10.71 18.65 4.76
CA ASN A 322 11.50 18.06 5.84
C ASN A 322 13.02 18.15 5.62
N ALA A 323 13.52 18.46 4.43
CA ALA A 323 14.92 18.74 4.17
C ALA A 323 15.28 20.14 4.74
N ASP A 324 14.46 21.15 4.46
CA ASP A 324 14.66 22.53 4.97
C ASP A 324 14.53 22.62 6.50
N ALA A 325 13.67 21.81 7.12
CA ALA A 325 13.53 21.79 8.58
C ALA A 325 14.70 21.10 9.30
N GLY A 326 15.46 20.24 8.62
CA GLY A 326 16.61 19.52 9.18
C GLY A 326 17.91 20.32 9.17
N GLU A 327 18.10 21.23 8.21
CA GLU A 327 19.34 22.02 8.11
C GLU A 327 19.41 23.21 9.07
N THR A 328 18.27 23.63 9.65
CA THR A 328 18.26 24.71 10.65
C THR A 328 18.58 24.24 12.08
N GLY A 329 18.67 22.92 12.33
CA GLY A 329 18.93 22.34 13.66
C GLY A 329 20.39 22.01 13.97
N GLU A 330 21.27 21.90 12.99
CA GLU A 330 22.68 21.51 13.21
C GLU A 330 23.69 22.67 13.22
N ALA A 331 23.25 23.93 13.08
CA ALA A 331 24.12 25.10 13.06
C ALA A 331 24.29 25.78 14.43
N GLN A 332 23.79 25.21 15.54
CA GLN A 332 23.98 25.71 16.90
C GLN A 332 24.15 24.57 17.91
N ALA A 333 25.26 23.90 17.91
CA ALA A 333 25.77 23.14 19.05
C ALA A 333 27.30 23.08 19.00
#